data_1c0ac5e093231b9f9cc74973e378c2d9
#
_entry.id   1c0ac5e093231b9f9cc74973e378c2d9
#
_cell.length_a   1.000
_cell.length_b   1.000
_cell.length_c   1.000
_cell.angle_alpha   90.00
_cell.angle_beta   90.00
_cell.angle_gamma   90.00
#
_symmetry.space_group_name_H-M   'P 1'
#
loop_
_entity.id
_entity.type
_entity.pdbx_description
1 polymer ?
#
loop_
_entity_poly.entity_id
_entity_poly.type
_entity_poly.pdbx_seq_one_letter_code
_entity_poly.pdbx_strand_id
1 'polypeptide(L)'
;MLDTMTRRRQSTPEDPKVAALRAAGALHPRPDAVQDEAFRRHDFFDRRDRVQVKYEMLRRHRVDERPVTVVATAFGVSRQAFYTADTAFTAAGLVGLLPRPRGPKRAHKCTDEILDFVERHRAEDRARSAAQWARAVRERFGVTLHPRSLARALGRRKKNRAAGTRGGRESRRG
;
A
#
# COMPACT_ATOMS: atom_id res chain seq x y z
N MET A 1 0.53 -16.91 -46.38
CA MET A 1 1.51 -16.54 -45.34
C MET A 1 1.09 -15.20 -44.77
N LEU A 2 0.40 -15.23 -43.65
CA LEU A 2 -0.07 -14.00 -42.96
C LEU A 2 0.85 -13.77 -41.78
N ASP A 3 1.68 -12.74 -41.90
CA ASP A 3 2.64 -12.31 -40.90
C ASP A 3 1.89 -11.57 -39.80
N THR A 4 1.70 -12.26 -38.65
CA THR A 4 1.02 -11.71 -37.47
C THR A 4 2.04 -10.92 -36.68
N MET A 5 2.30 -9.65 -37.09
CA MET A 5 3.07 -8.70 -36.30
C MET A 5 2.39 -8.45 -34.97
N THR A 6 2.89 -9.11 -33.93
CA THR A 6 2.56 -8.82 -32.53
C THR A 6 3.03 -7.40 -32.19
N ARG A 7 2.11 -6.43 -32.29
CA ARG A 7 2.34 -5.03 -31.94
C ARG A 7 2.63 -4.94 -30.43
N ARG A 8 3.92 -4.93 -30.10
CA ARG A 8 4.42 -4.66 -28.75
C ARG A 8 3.82 -3.31 -28.31
N ARG A 9 2.90 -3.33 -27.34
CA ARG A 9 2.37 -2.10 -26.71
C ARG A 9 3.56 -1.35 -26.15
N GLN A 10 3.98 -0.27 -26.81
CA GLN A 10 4.91 0.69 -26.24
C GLN A 10 4.22 1.31 -25.03
N SER A 11 4.76 1.06 -23.84
CA SER A 11 4.30 1.72 -22.61
C SER A 11 4.62 3.20 -22.77
N THR A 12 3.59 4.03 -22.84
CA THR A 12 3.75 5.51 -22.76
C THR A 12 4.57 5.81 -21.50
N PRO A 13 5.63 6.62 -21.59
CA PRO A 13 6.42 6.98 -20.41
C PRO A 13 5.51 7.58 -19.37
N GLU A 14 5.61 7.10 -18.14
CA GLU A 14 4.81 7.58 -17.03
C GLU A 14 5.14 9.05 -16.75
N ASP A 15 4.11 9.88 -16.54
CA ASP A 15 4.26 11.29 -16.14
C ASP A 15 5.21 11.39 -14.91
N PRO A 16 6.32 12.13 -15.00
CA PRO A 16 7.30 12.25 -13.91
C PRO A 16 6.68 12.69 -12.59
N LYS A 17 5.65 13.55 -12.62
CA LYS A 17 4.92 13.99 -11.43
C LYS A 17 4.16 12.83 -10.78
N VAL A 18 3.52 11.99 -11.58
CA VAL A 18 2.82 10.80 -11.08
C VAL A 18 3.80 9.81 -10.44
N ALA A 19 4.96 9.61 -11.06
CA ALA A 19 6.02 8.76 -10.50
C ALA A 19 6.51 9.31 -9.15
N ALA A 20 6.75 10.62 -9.04
CA ALA A 20 7.16 11.27 -7.80
C ALA A 20 6.10 11.17 -6.70
N LEU A 21 4.83 11.45 -7.02
CA LEU A 21 3.70 11.32 -6.09
C LEU A 21 3.54 9.87 -5.59
N ARG A 22 3.74 8.89 -6.48
CA ARG A 22 3.70 7.46 -6.11
C ARG A 22 4.85 7.10 -5.18
N ALA A 23 6.05 7.53 -5.47
CA ALA A 23 7.23 7.28 -4.64
C ALA A 23 7.05 7.88 -3.23
N ALA A 24 6.49 9.09 -3.13
CA ALA A 24 6.16 9.75 -1.88
C ALA A 24 4.91 9.16 -1.17
N GLY A 25 4.18 8.22 -1.79
CA GLY A 25 2.90 7.71 -1.27
C GLY A 25 1.77 8.74 -1.29
N ALA A 26 1.98 9.87 -1.96
CA ALA A 26 1.06 11.00 -2.06
C ALA A 26 0.09 10.90 -3.25
N LEU A 27 0.23 9.87 -4.10
CA LEU A 27 -0.68 9.68 -5.22
C LEU A 27 -2.11 9.40 -4.71
N HIS A 28 -3.07 10.19 -5.21
CA HIS A 28 -4.47 10.03 -4.84
C HIS A 28 -5.04 8.75 -5.46
N PRO A 29 -5.66 7.85 -4.68
CA PRO A 29 -6.12 6.55 -5.18
C PRO A 29 -7.34 6.65 -6.11
N ARG A 30 -8.12 7.74 -6.03
CA ARG A 30 -9.35 7.98 -6.81
C ARG A 30 -9.43 9.45 -7.22
N PRO A 31 -8.58 9.92 -8.14
CA PRO A 31 -8.56 11.33 -8.54
C PRO A 31 -9.88 11.78 -9.19
N ASP A 32 -10.59 10.87 -9.86
CA ASP A 32 -11.87 11.17 -10.52
C ASP A 32 -13.03 11.41 -9.53
N ALA A 33 -12.86 11.01 -8.26
CA ALA A 33 -13.84 11.31 -7.23
C ALA A 33 -13.79 12.79 -6.77
N VAL A 34 -12.73 13.53 -7.10
CA VAL A 34 -12.60 14.96 -6.80
C VAL A 34 -13.37 15.76 -7.84
N GLN A 35 -14.50 16.33 -7.42
CA GLN A 35 -15.44 17.09 -8.27
C GLN A 35 -15.42 18.60 -7.98
N ASP A 36 -14.55 19.08 -7.07
CA ASP A 36 -14.41 20.50 -6.78
C ASP A 36 -14.06 21.29 -8.05
N GLU A 37 -14.69 22.44 -8.22
CA GLU A 37 -14.63 23.25 -9.42
C GLU A 37 -13.22 23.76 -9.74
N ALA A 38 -12.41 24.10 -8.72
CA ALA A 38 -11.05 24.57 -8.92
C ALA A 38 -10.20 23.47 -9.57
N PHE A 39 -10.35 22.22 -9.16
CA PHE A 39 -9.66 21.06 -9.74
C PHE A 39 -10.15 20.69 -11.14
N ARG A 40 -11.30 21.20 -11.55
CA ARG A 40 -11.85 20.97 -12.90
C ARG A 40 -11.46 22.07 -13.89
N ARG A 41 -11.27 23.30 -13.40
CA ARG A 41 -11.08 24.48 -14.25
C ARG A 41 -9.62 24.96 -14.35
N HIS A 42 -8.80 24.63 -13.38
CA HIS A 42 -7.44 25.18 -13.29
C HIS A 42 -6.39 24.09 -13.21
N ASP A 43 -5.44 24.10 -14.14
CA ASP A 43 -4.34 23.14 -14.22
C ASP A 43 -3.36 23.20 -13.03
N PHE A 44 -3.42 24.30 -12.26
CA PHE A 44 -2.67 24.43 -11.00
C PHE A 44 -3.08 23.37 -9.98
N PHE A 45 -4.36 22.98 -9.96
CA PHE A 45 -4.91 22.00 -9.04
C PHE A 45 -4.87 20.59 -9.61
N ASP A 46 -4.01 19.74 -9.05
CA ASP A 46 -3.85 18.37 -9.52
C ASP A 46 -4.63 17.38 -8.63
N ARG A 47 -5.71 16.83 -9.17
CA ARG A 47 -6.51 15.81 -8.48
C ARG A 47 -5.72 14.56 -8.10
N ARG A 48 -4.58 14.31 -8.72
CA ARG A 48 -3.68 13.20 -8.42
C ARG A 48 -2.82 13.46 -7.19
N ASP A 49 -2.64 14.72 -6.79
CA ASP A 49 -1.90 15.09 -5.58
C ASP A 49 -2.81 15.05 -4.35
N ARG A 50 -2.66 14.00 -3.55
CA ARG A 50 -3.45 13.78 -2.35
C ARG A 50 -3.25 14.87 -1.28
N VAL A 51 -2.09 15.50 -1.25
CA VAL A 51 -1.79 16.55 -0.25
C VAL A 51 -2.50 17.84 -0.64
N GLN A 52 -2.42 18.21 -1.91
CA GLN A 52 -3.12 19.37 -2.45
C GLN A 52 -4.65 19.22 -2.31
N VAL A 53 -5.18 18.03 -2.65
CA VAL A 53 -6.60 17.73 -2.49
C VAL A 53 -7.05 17.89 -1.03
N LYS A 54 -6.29 17.37 -0.06
CA LYS A 54 -6.64 17.52 1.35
C LYS A 54 -6.54 18.98 1.84
N TYR A 55 -5.52 19.69 1.40
CA TYR A 55 -5.33 21.09 1.78
C TYR A 55 -6.50 21.96 1.28
N GLU A 56 -6.84 21.87 0.00
CA GLU A 56 -7.95 22.62 -0.58
C GLU A 56 -9.30 22.24 0.02
N MET A 57 -9.50 20.97 0.33
CA MET A 57 -10.67 20.49 1.04
C MET A 57 -10.82 21.22 2.40
N LEU A 58 -9.76 21.32 3.19
CA LEU A 58 -9.79 22.03 4.47
C LEU A 58 -9.96 23.53 4.28
N ARG A 59 -9.29 24.13 3.27
CA ARG A 59 -9.44 25.55 2.97
C ARG A 59 -10.88 25.91 2.62
N ARG A 60 -11.56 25.09 1.79
CA ARG A 60 -12.99 25.29 1.46
C ARG A 60 -13.88 25.33 2.70
N HIS A 61 -13.57 24.55 3.71
CA HIS A 61 -14.32 24.57 4.95
C HIS A 61 -13.95 25.75 5.83
N ARG A 62 -12.64 25.98 6.06
CA ARG A 62 -12.17 26.95 7.05
C ARG A 62 -12.19 28.40 6.57
N VAL A 63 -12.00 28.63 5.29
CA VAL A 63 -11.92 29.97 4.69
C VAL A 63 -13.18 30.33 3.93
N ASP A 64 -13.70 29.40 3.12
CA ASP A 64 -14.93 29.64 2.34
C ASP A 64 -16.19 29.25 3.13
N GLU A 65 -16.06 28.88 4.41
CA GLU A 65 -17.13 28.54 5.38
C GLU A 65 -18.12 27.46 4.87
N ARG A 66 -17.68 26.60 3.94
CA ARG A 66 -18.54 25.57 3.37
C ARG A 66 -18.81 24.45 4.38
N PRO A 67 -20.05 23.95 4.47
CA PRO A 67 -20.38 22.83 5.36
C PRO A 67 -19.55 21.58 5.05
N VAL A 68 -19.10 20.85 6.10
CA VAL A 68 -18.28 19.65 5.97
C VAL A 68 -18.89 18.61 5.03
N THR A 69 -20.23 18.45 5.07
CA THR A 69 -20.94 17.50 4.20
C THR A 69 -20.80 17.85 2.71
N VAL A 70 -20.91 19.14 2.39
CA VAL A 70 -20.77 19.64 1.02
C VAL A 70 -19.34 19.44 0.54
N VAL A 71 -18.38 19.86 1.36
CA VAL A 71 -16.95 19.74 1.04
C VAL A 71 -16.53 18.27 0.89
N ALA A 72 -16.90 17.41 1.83
CA ALA A 72 -16.57 15.99 1.76
C ALA A 72 -17.10 15.34 0.47
N THR A 73 -18.32 15.69 0.07
CA THR A 73 -18.91 15.21 -1.19
C THR A 73 -18.14 15.72 -2.40
N ALA A 74 -17.84 17.03 -2.46
CA ALA A 74 -17.11 17.63 -3.58
C ALA A 74 -15.70 17.05 -3.77
N PHE A 75 -15.06 16.66 -2.67
CA PHE A 75 -13.72 16.05 -2.69
C PHE A 75 -13.73 14.51 -2.69
N GLY A 76 -14.90 13.88 -2.78
CA GLY A 76 -15.04 12.41 -2.87
C GLY A 76 -14.54 11.66 -1.65
N VAL A 77 -14.63 12.25 -0.46
CA VAL A 77 -14.17 11.68 0.81
C VAL A 77 -15.32 11.48 1.79
N SER A 78 -15.13 10.60 2.77
CA SER A 78 -16.07 10.49 3.90
C SER A 78 -15.86 11.63 4.91
N ARG A 79 -16.91 11.96 5.70
CA ARG A 79 -16.78 12.91 6.81
C ARG A 79 -15.69 12.51 7.80
N GLN A 80 -15.54 11.21 8.07
CA GLN A 80 -14.47 10.70 8.93
C GLN A 80 -13.08 11.02 8.36
N ALA A 81 -12.89 10.86 7.04
CA ALA A 81 -11.63 11.21 6.38
C ALA A 81 -11.35 12.72 6.43
N PHE A 82 -12.40 13.55 6.32
CA PHE A 82 -12.30 14.99 6.51
C PHE A 82 -11.78 15.33 7.91
N TYR A 83 -12.44 14.86 8.97
CA TYR A 83 -12.03 15.17 10.35
C TYR A 83 -10.63 14.60 10.68
N THR A 84 -10.27 13.46 10.12
CA THR A 84 -8.90 12.93 10.26
C THR A 84 -7.87 13.87 9.65
N ALA A 85 -8.15 14.43 8.47
CA ALA A 85 -7.27 15.41 7.83
C ALA A 85 -7.24 16.72 8.60
N ASP A 86 -8.38 17.19 9.10
CA ASP A 86 -8.52 18.41 9.86
C ASP A 86 -7.73 18.37 11.17
N THR A 87 -7.87 17.30 11.94
CA THR A 87 -7.09 17.08 13.18
C THR A 87 -5.59 17.01 12.87
N ALA A 88 -5.17 16.32 11.81
CA ALA A 88 -3.77 16.21 11.44
C ALA A 88 -3.18 17.57 11.00
N PHE A 89 -3.97 18.37 10.27
CA PHE A 89 -3.57 19.72 9.86
C PHE A 89 -3.47 20.67 11.05
N THR A 90 -4.42 20.61 11.99
CA THR A 90 -4.40 21.43 13.21
C THR A 90 -3.18 21.11 14.08
N ALA A 91 -2.79 19.84 14.16
CA ALA A 91 -1.66 19.40 14.96
C ALA A 91 -0.28 19.73 14.33
N ALA A 92 -0.14 19.68 13.01
CA ALA A 92 1.16 19.76 12.35
C ALA A 92 1.16 20.53 11.01
N GLY A 93 0.14 21.32 10.73
CA GLY A 93 0.03 22.10 9.48
C GLY A 93 0.08 21.19 8.23
N LEU A 94 0.68 21.69 7.18
CA LEU A 94 0.83 20.93 5.91
C LEU A 94 1.56 19.61 6.08
N VAL A 95 2.52 19.52 6.99
CA VAL A 95 3.26 18.29 7.29
C VAL A 95 2.32 17.19 7.80
N GLY A 96 1.26 17.56 8.54
CA GLY A 96 0.23 16.63 8.99
C GLY A 96 -0.58 15.97 7.86
N LEU A 97 -0.64 16.62 6.70
CA LEU A 97 -1.34 16.08 5.51
C LEU A 97 -0.51 15.10 4.69
N LEU A 98 0.82 15.09 4.90
CA LEU A 98 1.71 14.16 4.22
C LEU A 98 1.33 12.71 4.55
N PRO A 99 1.51 11.80 3.59
CA PRO A 99 1.28 10.39 3.84
C PRO A 99 2.24 9.88 4.91
N ARG A 100 1.71 9.27 5.94
CA ARG A 100 2.55 8.56 6.90
C ARG A 100 3.13 7.31 6.25
N PRO A 101 4.40 6.97 6.47
CA PRO A 101 4.95 5.70 6.02
C PRO A 101 4.04 4.57 6.48
N ARG A 102 3.66 3.69 5.55
CA ARG A 102 2.93 2.48 5.95
C ARG A 102 3.82 1.71 6.91
N GLY A 103 3.22 1.17 7.97
CA GLY A 103 3.93 0.29 8.88
C GLY A 103 4.66 -0.84 8.14
N PRO A 104 5.58 -1.55 8.79
CA PRO A 104 6.45 -2.53 8.16
C PRO A 104 5.65 -3.51 7.31
N LYS A 105 6.04 -3.66 6.05
CA LYS A 105 5.39 -4.57 5.07
C LYS A 105 5.50 -6.04 5.47
N ARG A 106 6.42 -6.36 6.38
CA ARG A 106 6.63 -7.70 6.94
C ARG A 106 6.19 -7.73 8.40
N ALA A 107 5.64 -8.85 8.83
CA ALA A 107 5.40 -9.09 10.25
C ALA A 107 6.78 -9.17 10.94
N HIS A 108 7.22 -8.08 11.57
CA HIS A 108 8.55 -7.97 12.21
C HIS A 108 8.81 -9.01 13.29
N LYS A 109 7.76 -9.66 13.81
CA LYS A 109 7.87 -10.80 14.74
C LYS A 109 8.13 -12.15 14.06
N CYS A 110 7.89 -12.27 12.74
CA CYS A 110 8.18 -13.46 11.95
C CYS A 110 9.47 -13.22 11.15
N THR A 111 10.60 -13.32 11.79
CA THR A 111 11.92 -13.20 11.14
C THR A 111 12.18 -14.38 10.21
N ASP A 112 13.11 -14.22 9.27
CA ASP A 112 13.49 -15.31 8.38
C ASP A 112 14.08 -16.51 9.16
N GLU A 113 14.77 -16.26 10.28
CA GLU A 113 15.29 -17.27 11.19
C GLU A 113 14.17 -18.14 11.80
N ILE A 114 13.09 -17.52 12.26
CA ILE A 114 11.91 -18.23 12.79
C ILE A 114 11.26 -19.08 11.68
N LEU A 115 11.15 -18.53 10.47
CA LEU A 115 10.56 -19.26 9.35
C LEU A 115 11.44 -20.45 8.92
N ASP A 116 12.78 -20.27 8.90
CA ASP A 116 13.73 -21.35 8.62
C ASP A 116 13.68 -22.47 9.66
N PHE A 117 13.57 -22.10 10.93
CA PHE A 117 13.39 -23.07 12.01
C PHE A 117 12.13 -23.91 11.79
N VAL A 118 10.99 -23.26 11.54
CA VAL A 118 9.72 -23.98 11.34
C VAL A 118 9.75 -24.82 10.07
N GLU A 119 10.31 -24.31 8.95
CA GLU A 119 10.38 -25.07 7.70
C GLU A 119 11.25 -26.33 7.83
N ARG A 120 12.41 -26.26 8.48
CA ARG A 120 13.30 -27.41 8.73
C ARG A 120 12.60 -28.50 9.53
N HIS A 121 12.05 -28.16 10.69
CA HIS A 121 11.45 -29.16 11.57
C HIS A 121 10.07 -29.62 11.10
N ARG A 122 9.39 -28.86 10.25
CA ARG A 122 8.13 -29.31 9.64
C ARG A 122 8.32 -30.41 8.60
N ALA A 123 9.51 -30.55 8.04
CA ALA A 123 9.82 -31.67 7.17
C ALA A 123 9.88 -32.99 7.97
N GLU A 124 10.33 -32.89 9.23
CA GLU A 124 10.49 -34.02 10.15
C GLU A 124 9.17 -34.39 10.87
N ASP A 125 8.37 -33.40 11.20
CA ASP A 125 7.09 -33.57 11.92
C ASP A 125 5.94 -32.87 11.21
N ARG A 126 5.35 -33.57 10.24
CA ARG A 126 4.21 -33.10 9.44
C ARG A 126 2.88 -33.06 10.23
N ALA A 127 2.81 -33.73 11.37
CA ALA A 127 1.60 -33.84 12.16
C ALA A 127 1.33 -32.60 13.02
N ARG A 128 2.33 -31.77 13.30
CA ARG A 128 2.16 -30.59 14.14
C ARG A 128 1.28 -29.53 13.51
N SER A 129 0.31 -29.09 14.31
CA SER A 129 -0.58 -27.98 13.95
C SER A 129 0.14 -26.62 14.00
N ALA A 130 -0.44 -25.60 13.37
CA ALA A 130 0.08 -24.22 13.41
C ALA A 130 0.16 -23.67 14.86
N ALA A 131 -0.71 -24.13 15.75
CA ALA A 131 -0.70 -23.75 17.16
C ALA A 131 0.51 -24.34 17.91
N GLN A 132 0.83 -25.60 17.66
CA GLN A 132 2.00 -26.27 18.24
C GLN A 132 3.31 -25.63 17.73
N TRP A 133 3.37 -25.27 16.45
CA TRP A 133 4.50 -24.52 15.91
C TRP A 133 4.65 -23.12 16.51
N ALA A 134 3.56 -22.41 16.74
CA ALA A 134 3.61 -21.11 17.43
C ALA A 134 4.12 -21.24 18.88
N ARG A 135 3.77 -22.33 19.57
CA ARG A 135 4.29 -22.65 20.91
C ARG A 135 5.79 -22.97 20.88
N ALA A 136 6.25 -23.79 19.95
CA ALA A 136 7.67 -24.13 19.79
C ALA A 136 8.53 -22.87 19.47
N VAL A 137 8.01 -21.95 18.63
CA VAL A 137 8.64 -20.66 18.37
C VAL A 137 8.75 -19.81 19.63
N ARG A 138 7.70 -19.78 20.45
CA ARG A 138 7.73 -19.08 21.75
C ARG A 138 8.76 -19.64 22.69
N GLU A 139 8.84 -20.96 22.78
CA GLU A 139 9.81 -21.66 23.66
C GLU A 139 11.24 -21.43 23.21
N ARG A 140 11.49 -21.43 21.87
CA ARG A 140 12.87 -21.33 21.34
C ARG A 140 13.38 -19.90 21.18
N PHE A 141 12.49 -18.96 20.81
CA PHE A 141 12.85 -17.57 20.43
C PHE A 141 12.26 -16.51 21.37
N GLY A 142 11.43 -16.90 22.36
CA GLY A 142 10.75 -15.96 23.26
C GLY A 142 9.68 -15.11 22.57
N VAL A 143 9.36 -15.38 21.29
CA VAL A 143 8.45 -14.55 20.47
C VAL A 143 7.06 -15.15 20.44
N THR A 144 6.07 -14.44 20.96
CA THR A 144 4.68 -14.85 20.87
C THR A 144 4.08 -14.49 19.50
N LEU A 145 3.72 -15.51 18.74
CA LEU A 145 3.09 -15.40 17.42
C LEU A 145 1.69 -16.02 17.43
N HIS A 146 0.76 -15.35 16.77
CA HIS A 146 -0.54 -15.96 16.52
C HIS A 146 -0.41 -17.07 15.44
N PRO A 147 -0.99 -18.27 15.61
CA PRO A 147 -0.85 -19.38 14.65
C PRO A 147 -1.17 -19.01 13.19
N ARG A 148 -2.25 -18.23 12.98
CA ARG A 148 -2.59 -17.73 11.64
C ARG A 148 -1.53 -16.81 11.03
N SER A 149 -0.82 -16.02 11.85
CA SER A 149 0.25 -15.14 11.37
C SER A 149 1.44 -15.94 10.89
N LEU A 150 1.81 -16.99 11.64
CA LEU A 150 2.87 -17.92 11.27
C LEU A 150 2.51 -18.68 9.98
N ALA A 151 1.31 -19.23 9.88
CA ALA A 151 0.82 -19.93 8.68
C ALA A 151 0.82 -19.02 7.45
N ARG A 152 0.37 -17.76 7.56
CA ARG A 152 0.40 -16.77 6.49
C ARG A 152 1.82 -16.41 6.05
N ALA A 153 2.76 -16.30 6.98
CA ALA A 153 4.14 -15.99 6.69
C ALA A 153 4.82 -17.12 5.91
N LEU A 154 4.63 -18.36 6.33
CA LEU A 154 5.10 -19.56 5.64
C LEU A 154 4.50 -19.68 4.22
N GLY A 155 3.19 -19.45 4.10
CA GLY A 155 2.50 -19.46 2.79
C GLY A 155 3.04 -18.42 1.82
N ARG A 156 3.31 -17.19 2.29
CA ARG A 156 3.92 -16.12 1.47
C ARG A 156 5.33 -16.51 1.03
N ARG A 157 6.15 -17.07 1.92
CA ARG A 157 7.52 -17.48 1.62
C ARG A 157 7.55 -18.60 0.55
N LYS A 158 6.66 -19.59 0.67
CA LYS A 158 6.50 -20.65 -0.33
C LYS A 158 6.11 -20.09 -1.70
N LYS A 159 5.15 -19.12 -1.74
CA LYS A 159 4.72 -18.47 -2.98
C LYS A 159 5.86 -17.68 -3.64
N ASN A 160 6.65 -16.95 -2.86
CA ASN A 160 7.76 -16.15 -3.36
C ASN A 160 8.89 -17.04 -3.92
N ARG A 161 9.20 -18.17 -3.25
CA ARG A 161 10.17 -19.14 -3.76
C ARG A 161 9.70 -19.76 -5.08
N ALA A 162 8.43 -20.12 -5.20
CA ALA A 162 7.86 -20.67 -6.43
C ALA A 162 7.85 -19.65 -7.58
N ALA A 163 7.66 -18.37 -7.30
CA ALA A 163 7.72 -17.31 -8.30
C ALA A 163 9.15 -17.03 -8.79
N GLY A 164 10.14 -17.08 -7.88
CA GLY A 164 11.56 -16.91 -8.23
C GLY A 164 12.12 -18.03 -9.11
N THR A 165 11.62 -19.26 -8.95
CA THR A 165 12.04 -20.42 -9.76
C THR A 165 11.49 -20.38 -11.20
N ARG A 166 10.36 -19.69 -11.43
CA ARG A 166 9.78 -19.52 -12.78
C ARG A 166 10.50 -18.46 -13.61
N GLY A 167 11.04 -17.42 -13.00
CA GLY A 167 11.79 -16.36 -13.70
C GLY A 167 13.19 -16.76 -14.17
N GLY A 168 13.79 -17.82 -13.61
CA GLY A 168 15.14 -18.26 -13.94
C GLY A 168 15.25 -19.26 -15.11
N ARG A 169 14.12 -19.71 -15.67
CA ARG A 169 14.12 -20.71 -16.77
C ARG A 169 14.06 -20.12 -18.17
N GLU A 170 13.71 -18.85 -18.31
CA GLU A 170 13.59 -18.20 -19.62
C GLU A 170 14.89 -17.58 -20.15
N SER A 171 15.92 -17.39 -19.33
CA SER A 171 17.20 -16.78 -19.75
C SER A 171 18.28 -17.79 -20.20
N ARG A 172 17.96 -19.08 -20.38
CA ARG A 172 18.93 -20.10 -20.86
C ARG A 172 18.55 -20.75 -22.19
N ARG A 173 17.75 -20.09 -23.02
CA ARG A 173 17.54 -20.45 -24.41
C ARG A 173 17.71 -19.18 -25.26
N GLY A 174 18.92 -18.84 -25.53
CA GLY A 174 19.38 -17.90 -26.52
C GLY A 174 20.78 -18.33 -26.93
#